data_c35819caf085991b44015b48138e75a2
#
_entry.id   c35819caf085991b44015b48138e75a2
#
_cell.length_a   1.000
_cell.length_b   1.000
_cell.length_c   1.000
_cell.angle_alpha   90.00
_cell.angle_beta   90.00
_cell.angle_gamma   90.00
#
_symmetry.space_group_name_H-M   'P 1'
#
loop_
_entity.id
_entity.type
_entity.pdbx_description
1 polymer ?
#
loop_
_entity_poly.entity_id
_entity_poly.type
_entity_poly.pdbx_seq_one_letter_code
_entity_poly.pdbx_strand_id
1 'polypeptide(L)'
;MKPTPYEDINQLLEELSLGLQKNLGDDLIGFYFTGSLTYGDFNRESSDIDFLVVTKVPIQENDFNKVQKLHETIGQQFPEWKKRLEGSYVTEEMLQSTEPPKVKRPYVNAGKMWQFVYGNEWIINKYALYTCGKTIYGSSPHDIMKPVTIEQVREASKRDLQQDWLPKVNDPQAFCNPDYDSSHLQAYAALTLCRILYRQFHDDVSSKKVAAAWVKEKYPEWRELIEKAESWKHGYALKEEASIKKFITFVISKIS
;
A
#
# COMPACT_ATOMS: atom_id res chain seq x y z
N MET A 1 13.89 21.26 -3.74
CA MET A 1 13.05 21.22 -2.50
C MET A 1 13.10 19.78 -2.01
N LYS A 2 13.31 19.53 -0.70
CA LYS A 2 13.34 18.16 -0.17
C LYS A 2 11.95 17.54 -0.28
N PRO A 3 11.82 16.28 -0.72
CA PRO A 3 10.50 15.64 -0.96
C PRO A 3 9.73 15.38 0.34
N THR A 4 10.43 15.18 1.47
CA THR A 4 9.82 14.94 2.79
C THR A 4 10.49 15.79 3.87
N PRO A 5 9.90 15.96 5.07
CA PRO A 5 10.56 16.63 6.19
C PRO A 5 11.65 15.78 6.88
N TYR A 6 11.84 14.52 6.48
CA TYR A 6 12.75 13.55 7.09
C TYR A 6 14.02 13.39 6.27
N GLU A 7 15.16 13.78 6.83
CA GLU A 7 16.45 13.82 6.10
C GLU A 7 16.92 12.44 5.65
N ASP A 8 16.86 11.44 6.52
CA ASP A 8 17.26 10.06 6.23
C ASP A 8 16.36 9.40 5.15
N ILE A 9 15.06 9.71 5.15
CA ILE A 9 14.15 9.26 4.08
C ILE A 9 14.49 9.95 2.76
N ASN A 10 14.81 11.24 2.80
CA ASN A 10 15.22 11.96 1.59
C ASN A 10 16.51 11.39 1.00
N GLN A 11 17.49 11.05 1.84
CA GLN A 11 18.72 10.39 1.41
C GLN A 11 18.45 8.99 0.84
N LEU A 12 17.62 8.19 1.48
CA LEU A 12 17.20 6.87 0.98
C LEU A 12 16.55 6.99 -0.41
N LEU A 13 15.60 7.92 -0.56
CA LEU A 13 14.89 8.12 -1.84
C LEU A 13 15.85 8.61 -2.95
N GLU A 14 16.81 9.45 -2.61
CA GLU A 14 17.84 9.92 -3.55
C GLU A 14 18.76 8.77 -3.99
N GLU A 15 19.31 8.00 -3.06
CA GLU A 15 20.18 6.85 -3.35
C GLU A 15 19.43 5.78 -4.18
N LEU A 16 18.18 5.48 -3.82
CA LEU A 16 17.34 4.57 -4.58
C LEU A 16 17.10 5.11 -5.99
N SER A 17 16.79 6.39 -6.14
CA SER A 17 16.57 7.05 -7.44
C SER A 17 17.82 6.95 -8.34
N LEU A 18 19.00 7.28 -7.82
CA LEU A 18 20.25 7.19 -8.56
C LEU A 18 20.56 5.75 -8.98
N GLY A 19 20.32 4.79 -8.07
CA GLY A 19 20.48 3.37 -8.36
C GLY A 19 19.52 2.87 -9.43
N LEU A 20 18.25 3.30 -9.41
CA LEU A 20 17.27 2.97 -10.44
C LEU A 20 17.66 3.52 -11.81
N GLN A 21 18.07 4.78 -11.88
CA GLN A 21 18.54 5.42 -13.12
C GLN A 21 19.74 4.67 -13.70
N LYS A 22 20.71 4.29 -12.87
CA LYS A 22 21.89 3.53 -13.30
C LYS A 22 21.55 2.13 -13.82
N ASN A 23 20.61 1.42 -13.19
CA ASN A 23 20.31 0.04 -13.51
C ASN A 23 19.30 -0.12 -14.65
N LEU A 24 18.33 0.82 -14.78
CA LEU A 24 17.25 0.75 -15.75
C LEU A 24 17.44 1.70 -16.95
N GLY A 25 18.30 2.72 -16.82
CA GLY A 25 18.64 3.65 -17.91
C GLY A 25 17.39 4.26 -18.55
N ASP A 26 17.34 4.20 -19.88
CA ASP A 26 16.26 4.76 -20.69
C ASP A 26 14.90 4.05 -20.52
N ASP A 27 14.86 2.88 -19.90
CA ASP A 27 13.62 2.18 -19.59
C ASP A 27 12.93 2.73 -18.33
N LEU A 28 13.60 3.52 -17.51
CA LEU A 28 13.01 4.18 -16.35
C LEU A 28 12.21 5.41 -16.79
N ILE A 29 10.88 5.38 -16.62
CA ILE A 29 9.97 6.52 -16.88
C ILE A 29 9.83 7.39 -15.65
N GLY A 30 9.66 6.77 -14.47
CA GLY A 30 9.46 7.54 -13.25
C GLY A 30 9.62 6.73 -11.97
N PHE A 31 9.90 7.48 -10.90
CA PHE A 31 9.97 6.97 -9.53
C PHE A 31 9.18 7.91 -8.63
N TYR A 32 8.24 7.34 -7.89
CA TYR A 32 7.25 8.06 -7.10
C TYR A 32 7.17 7.47 -5.70
N PHE A 33 6.85 8.29 -4.71
CA PHE A 33 6.37 7.79 -3.42
C PHE A 33 4.92 8.19 -3.19
N THR A 34 4.22 7.39 -2.39
CA THR A 34 2.80 7.49 -2.08
C THR A 34 2.55 7.27 -0.59
N GLY A 35 1.34 6.89 -0.23
CA GLY A 35 1.00 6.47 1.12
C GLY A 35 1.08 7.57 2.18
N SER A 36 1.36 7.19 3.41
CA SER A 36 1.30 8.07 4.59
C SER A 36 2.24 9.28 4.50
N LEU A 37 3.37 9.18 3.82
CA LEU A 37 4.28 10.30 3.56
C LEU A 37 3.63 11.43 2.73
N THR A 38 2.63 11.11 1.92
CA THR A 38 1.96 12.09 1.06
C THR A 38 0.68 12.66 1.67
N TYR A 39 0.06 11.93 2.61
CA TYR A 39 -1.17 12.35 3.29
C TYR A 39 -0.93 13.20 4.55
N GLY A 40 0.33 13.36 4.99
CA GLY A 40 0.66 14.07 6.22
C GLY A 40 0.44 13.25 7.51
N ASP A 41 0.21 11.94 7.39
CA ASP A 41 -0.08 11.00 8.49
C ASP A 41 1.08 10.03 8.78
N PHE A 42 2.27 10.35 8.28
CA PHE A 42 3.44 9.51 8.46
C PHE A 42 3.86 9.46 9.93
N ASN A 43 3.91 8.25 10.47
CA ASN A 43 4.47 7.98 11.79
C ASN A 43 5.80 7.25 11.64
N ARG A 44 6.90 7.90 12.09
CA ARG A 44 8.24 7.36 11.95
C ARG A 44 8.43 5.99 12.61
N GLU A 45 7.67 5.67 13.66
CA GLU A 45 7.79 4.40 14.39
C GLU A 45 7.04 3.22 13.73
N SER A 46 5.99 3.51 12.94
CA SER A 46 5.07 2.47 12.45
C SER A 46 4.71 2.54 10.97
N SER A 47 4.98 3.65 10.26
CA SER A 47 4.64 3.77 8.85
C SER A 47 5.73 3.21 7.94
N ASP A 48 5.32 2.63 6.82
CA ASP A 48 6.20 2.20 5.73
C ASP A 48 6.46 3.36 4.75
N ILE A 49 7.50 3.22 3.94
CA ILE A 49 7.80 4.09 2.80
C ILE A 49 7.25 3.40 1.55
N ASP A 50 6.10 3.89 1.07
CA ASP A 50 5.44 3.34 -0.10
C ASP A 50 5.97 3.99 -1.38
N PHE A 51 6.35 3.18 -2.38
CA PHE A 51 6.86 3.69 -3.65
C PHE A 51 6.29 2.97 -4.87
N LEU A 52 6.38 3.64 -6.03
CA LEU A 52 6.10 3.06 -7.33
C LEU A 52 7.20 3.44 -8.32
N VAL A 53 7.72 2.46 -9.05
CA VAL A 53 8.61 2.65 -10.18
C VAL A 53 7.85 2.33 -11.47
N VAL A 54 7.96 3.22 -12.46
CA VAL A 54 7.33 3.05 -13.76
C VAL A 54 8.41 2.86 -14.82
N THR A 55 8.26 1.82 -15.63
CA THR A 55 9.18 1.48 -16.72
C THR A 55 8.47 1.43 -18.08
N LYS A 56 9.22 1.58 -19.17
CA LYS A 56 8.71 1.44 -20.54
C LYS A 56 8.28 0.00 -20.86
N VAL A 57 9.09 -0.94 -20.42
CA VAL A 57 8.93 -2.38 -20.67
C VAL A 57 8.94 -3.17 -19.36
N PRO A 58 8.35 -4.37 -19.32
CA PRO A 58 8.42 -5.23 -18.15
C PRO A 58 9.87 -5.55 -17.78
N ILE A 59 10.19 -5.49 -16.48
CA ILE A 59 11.52 -5.80 -15.97
C ILE A 59 11.83 -7.27 -16.23
N GLN A 60 12.87 -7.52 -17.02
CA GLN A 60 13.37 -8.84 -17.36
C GLN A 60 14.30 -9.38 -16.26
N GLU A 61 14.63 -10.66 -16.29
CA GLU A 61 15.39 -11.36 -15.25
C GLU A 61 16.72 -10.66 -14.91
N ASN A 62 17.47 -10.21 -15.92
CA ASN A 62 18.75 -9.52 -15.70
C ASN A 62 18.57 -8.23 -14.91
N ASP A 63 17.57 -7.42 -15.25
CA ASP A 63 17.32 -6.15 -14.59
C ASP A 63 16.61 -6.37 -13.23
N PHE A 64 15.81 -7.43 -13.10
CA PHE A 64 15.28 -7.86 -11.80
C PHE A 64 16.43 -8.13 -10.81
N ASN A 65 17.46 -8.89 -11.22
CA ASN A 65 18.59 -9.21 -10.38
C ASN A 65 19.41 -7.95 -9.99
N LYS A 66 19.58 -7.00 -10.92
CA LYS A 66 20.26 -5.71 -10.63
C LYS A 66 19.46 -4.88 -9.61
N VAL A 67 18.15 -4.78 -9.81
CA VAL A 67 17.28 -4.01 -8.92
C VAL A 67 17.16 -4.68 -7.56
N GLN A 68 17.07 -6.01 -7.50
CA GLN A 68 17.10 -6.75 -6.24
C GLN A 68 18.36 -6.43 -5.44
N LYS A 69 19.53 -6.47 -6.10
CA LYS A 69 20.81 -6.11 -5.47
C LYS A 69 20.85 -4.65 -5.01
N LEU A 70 20.23 -3.74 -5.76
CA LEU A 70 20.08 -2.35 -5.34
C LEU A 70 19.27 -2.27 -4.03
N HIS A 71 18.12 -2.95 -3.92
CA HIS A 71 17.32 -2.95 -2.68
C HIS A 71 18.07 -3.59 -1.50
N GLU A 72 18.87 -4.62 -1.74
CA GLU A 72 19.73 -5.21 -0.71
C GLU A 72 20.77 -4.19 -0.20
N THR A 73 21.39 -3.43 -1.12
CA THR A 73 22.36 -2.37 -0.78
C THR A 73 21.69 -1.23 -0.01
N ILE A 74 20.54 -0.75 -0.47
CA ILE A 74 19.74 0.28 0.24
C ILE A 74 19.36 -0.21 1.64
N GLY A 75 18.95 -1.47 1.78
CA GLY A 75 18.62 -2.05 3.08
C GLY A 75 19.81 -2.22 4.03
N GLN A 76 21.05 -2.29 3.51
CA GLN A 76 22.27 -2.26 4.32
C GLN A 76 22.65 -0.85 4.75
N GLN A 77 22.47 0.14 3.87
CA GLN A 77 22.76 1.55 4.15
C GLN A 77 21.73 2.17 5.09
N PHE A 78 20.46 1.75 4.98
CA PHE A 78 19.32 2.24 5.77
C PHE A 78 18.60 1.10 6.50
N PRO A 79 19.24 0.46 7.48
CA PRO A 79 18.73 -0.76 8.13
C PRO A 79 17.38 -0.55 8.85
N GLU A 80 17.09 0.65 9.33
CA GLU A 80 15.81 1.04 9.93
C GLU A 80 14.64 0.89 8.93
N TRP A 81 14.89 1.18 7.65
CA TRP A 81 13.89 1.17 6.58
C TRP A 81 13.85 -0.13 5.77
N LYS A 82 14.81 -1.03 5.95
CA LYS A 82 14.94 -2.26 5.16
C LYS A 82 13.63 -3.05 5.06
N LYS A 83 12.93 -3.26 6.17
CA LYS A 83 11.68 -4.03 6.22
C LYS A 83 10.43 -3.17 6.00
N ARG A 84 10.59 -1.87 5.91
CA ARG A 84 9.54 -0.86 5.82
C ARG A 84 9.58 -0.08 4.51
N LEU A 85 10.38 -0.51 3.57
CA LEU A 85 10.36 -0.04 2.19
C LEU A 85 9.46 -0.97 1.38
N GLU A 86 8.31 -0.47 0.93
CA GLU A 86 7.32 -1.23 0.19
C GLU A 86 7.03 -0.59 -1.15
N GLY A 87 7.04 -1.38 -2.24
CA GLY A 87 6.73 -0.82 -3.54
C GLY A 87 6.73 -1.81 -4.68
N SER A 88 6.32 -1.30 -5.82
CA SER A 88 6.10 -2.09 -7.03
C SER A 88 6.77 -1.48 -8.24
N TYR A 89 7.06 -2.32 -9.20
CA TYR A 89 7.55 -1.96 -10.52
C TYR A 89 6.46 -2.28 -11.55
N VAL A 90 5.97 -1.27 -12.28
CA VAL A 90 4.91 -1.41 -13.27
C VAL A 90 5.34 -0.80 -14.59
N THR A 91 4.70 -1.19 -15.68
CA THR A 91 4.90 -0.50 -16.96
C THR A 91 3.94 0.67 -17.12
N GLU A 92 4.31 1.64 -17.97
CA GLU A 92 3.41 2.72 -18.37
C GLU A 92 2.11 2.17 -18.97
N GLU A 93 2.18 1.09 -19.75
CA GLU A 93 1.01 0.42 -20.31
C GLU A 93 0.04 -0.06 -19.21
N MET A 94 0.56 -0.64 -18.12
CA MET A 94 -0.27 -1.05 -16.97
C MET A 94 -1.02 0.14 -16.38
N LEU A 95 -0.42 1.32 -16.32
CA LEU A 95 -1.06 2.53 -15.79
C LEU A 95 -2.22 3.04 -16.65
N GLN A 96 -2.34 2.61 -17.91
CA GLN A 96 -3.48 2.99 -18.75
C GLN A 96 -4.74 2.16 -18.44
N SER A 97 -4.61 1.00 -17.80
CA SER A 97 -5.74 0.12 -17.46
C SER A 97 -6.33 0.44 -16.09
N THR A 98 -7.65 0.39 -16.00
CA THR A 98 -8.37 0.41 -14.71
C THR A 98 -8.52 -0.99 -14.10
N GLU A 99 -8.37 -2.04 -14.92
CA GLU A 99 -8.36 -3.42 -14.44
C GLU A 99 -6.97 -3.79 -13.90
N PRO A 100 -6.92 -4.59 -12.82
CA PRO A 100 -5.65 -5.09 -12.30
C PRO A 100 -4.86 -5.85 -13.37
N PRO A 101 -3.55 -5.56 -13.51
CA PRO A 101 -2.70 -6.32 -14.43
C PRO A 101 -2.64 -7.79 -14.01
N LYS A 102 -2.95 -8.70 -14.94
CA LYS A 102 -2.93 -10.16 -14.71
C LYS A 102 -1.52 -10.77 -14.84
N VAL A 103 -0.50 -9.92 -14.94
CA VAL A 103 0.89 -10.32 -15.08
C VAL A 103 1.66 -10.12 -13.79
N LYS A 104 2.63 -11.00 -13.54
CA LYS A 104 3.55 -10.84 -12.42
C LYS A 104 4.46 -9.65 -12.67
N ARG A 105 4.71 -8.88 -11.63
CA ARG A 105 5.61 -7.74 -11.61
C ARG A 105 6.50 -7.78 -10.38
N PRO A 106 7.68 -7.13 -10.41
CA PRO A 106 8.50 -7.03 -9.22
C PRO A 106 7.80 -6.24 -8.11
N TYR A 107 7.90 -6.77 -6.90
CA TYR A 107 7.33 -6.20 -5.68
C TYR A 107 8.33 -6.32 -4.54
N VAL A 108 8.49 -5.25 -3.78
CA VAL A 108 9.37 -5.16 -2.62
C VAL A 108 8.52 -4.98 -1.37
N ASN A 109 8.76 -5.81 -0.37
CA ASN A 109 8.15 -5.68 0.96
C ASN A 109 8.96 -6.51 1.97
N ALA A 110 8.92 -6.13 3.25
CA ALA A 110 9.58 -6.83 4.36
C ALA A 110 11.08 -7.14 4.12
N GLY A 111 11.75 -6.29 3.32
CA GLY A 111 13.18 -6.44 2.98
C GLY A 111 13.47 -7.51 1.93
N LYS A 112 12.47 -8.00 1.23
CA LYS A 112 12.57 -8.99 0.15
C LYS A 112 11.99 -8.43 -1.14
N MET A 113 12.39 -9.00 -2.28
CA MET A 113 11.83 -8.69 -3.59
C MET A 113 11.42 -9.99 -4.29
N TRP A 114 10.21 -10.01 -4.87
CA TRP A 114 9.67 -11.16 -5.60
C TRP A 114 8.71 -10.73 -6.70
N GLN A 115 8.21 -11.68 -7.47
CA GLN A 115 7.22 -11.45 -8.52
C GLN A 115 5.81 -11.65 -7.95
N PHE A 116 4.96 -10.62 -8.08
CA PHE A 116 3.59 -10.63 -7.54
C PHE A 116 2.58 -10.07 -8.54
N VAL A 117 1.32 -10.51 -8.46
CA VAL A 117 0.21 -10.02 -9.29
C VAL A 117 -0.62 -9.02 -8.47
N TYR A 118 -1.07 -7.92 -9.08
CA TYR A 118 -2.00 -7.00 -8.44
C TYR A 118 -3.39 -7.62 -8.26
N GLY A 119 -4.01 -7.33 -7.12
CA GLY A 119 -5.42 -7.57 -6.85
C GLY A 119 -6.27 -6.30 -6.98
N ASN A 120 -7.35 -6.25 -6.21
CA ASN A 120 -8.30 -5.13 -6.22
C ASN A 120 -7.68 -3.80 -5.73
N GLU A 121 -6.55 -3.87 -4.99
CA GLU A 121 -5.77 -2.71 -4.54
C GLU A 121 -5.17 -1.89 -5.69
N TRP A 122 -5.11 -2.43 -6.91
CA TRP A 122 -4.55 -1.76 -8.08
C TRP A 122 -5.14 -0.37 -8.31
N ILE A 123 -6.47 -0.30 -8.41
CA ILE A 123 -7.14 0.97 -8.69
C ILE A 123 -7.03 1.96 -7.53
N ILE A 124 -6.95 1.44 -6.30
CA ILE A 124 -6.75 2.25 -5.09
C ILE A 124 -5.34 2.88 -5.12
N ASN A 125 -4.33 2.09 -5.46
CA ASN A 125 -2.94 2.57 -5.56
C ASN A 125 -2.77 3.56 -6.71
N LYS A 126 -3.43 3.34 -7.85
CA LYS A 126 -3.47 4.31 -8.95
C LYS A 126 -4.12 5.62 -8.54
N TYR A 127 -5.25 5.57 -7.84
CA TYR A 127 -5.91 6.77 -7.34
C TYR A 127 -4.99 7.54 -6.38
N ALA A 128 -4.35 6.85 -5.44
CA ALA A 128 -3.40 7.46 -4.51
C ALA A 128 -2.20 8.09 -5.22
N LEU A 129 -1.65 7.40 -6.24
CA LEU A 129 -0.57 7.95 -7.06
C LEU A 129 -1.02 9.22 -7.80
N TYR A 130 -2.21 9.19 -8.43
CA TYR A 130 -2.73 10.32 -9.21
C TYR A 130 -3.03 11.53 -8.33
N THR A 131 -3.67 11.33 -7.16
CA THR A 131 -4.15 12.42 -6.30
C THR A 131 -3.09 12.98 -5.36
N CYS A 132 -2.21 12.14 -4.84
CA CYS A 132 -1.29 12.49 -3.75
C CYS A 132 0.17 12.11 -4.04
N GLY A 133 0.45 11.30 -5.07
CA GLY A 133 1.79 10.82 -5.37
C GLY A 133 2.78 11.97 -5.59
N LYS A 134 4.01 11.79 -5.13
CA LYS A 134 5.10 12.75 -5.27
C LYS A 134 6.18 12.17 -6.18
N THR A 135 6.57 12.95 -7.19
CA THR A 135 7.62 12.57 -8.13
C THR A 135 8.99 12.78 -7.49
N ILE A 136 9.82 11.72 -7.51
CA ILE A 136 11.25 11.79 -7.20
C ILE A 136 12.06 11.91 -8.49
N TYR A 137 11.65 11.15 -9.53
CA TYR A 137 12.30 11.16 -10.84
C TYR A 137 11.26 10.99 -11.95
N GLY A 138 11.49 11.62 -13.10
CA GLY A 138 10.68 11.48 -14.32
C GLY A 138 9.48 12.41 -14.38
N SER A 139 8.52 12.04 -15.24
CA SER A 139 7.31 12.82 -15.52
C SER A 139 6.33 12.79 -14.36
N SER A 140 5.42 13.78 -14.29
CA SER A 140 4.33 13.77 -13.32
C SER A 140 3.41 12.55 -13.53
N PRO A 141 2.83 11.97 -12.47
CA PRO A 141 1.78 10.95 -12.63
C PRO A 141 0.65 11.38 -13.56
N HIS A 142 0.30 12.66 -13.57
CA HIS A 142 -0.74 13.23 -14.43
C HIS A 142 -0.41 13.15 -15.94
N ASP A 143 0.87 13.07 -16.29
CA ASP A 143 1.33 12.99 -17.69
C ASP A 143 1.36 11.56 -18.24
N ILE A 144 1.48 10.57 -17.34
CA ILE A 144 1.73 9.18 -17.71
C ILE A 144 0.56 8.23 -17.42
N MET A 145 -0.53 8.70 -16.82
CA MET A 145 -1.69 7.87 -16.51
C MET A 145 -3.01 8.62 -16.63
N LYS A 146 -4.07 7.88 -16.97
CA LYS A 146 -5.42 8.42 -16.93
C LYS A 146 -5.91 8.61 -15.50
N PRO A 147 -6.73 9.64 -15.24
CA PRO A 147 -7.34 9.83 -13.93
C PRO A 147 -8.20 8.62 -13.54
N VAL A 148 -8.23 8.35 -12.24
CA VAL A 148 -9.10 7.35 -11.63
C VAL A 148 -10.18 8.10 -10.86
N THR A 149 -11.44 7.71 -11.02
CA THR A 149 -12.53 8.33 -10.28
C THR A 149 -12.77 7.67 -8.93
N ILE A 150 -13.41 8.38 -8.02
CA ILE A 150 -13.74 7.81 -6.70
C ILE A 150 -14.75 6.65 -6.81
N GLU A 151 -15.64 6.69 -7.82
CA GLU A 151 -16.57 5.61 -8.10
C GLU A 151 -15.84 4.31 -8.47
N GLN A 152 -14.77 4.39 -9.28
CA GLN A 152 -13.92 3.24 -9.60
C GLN A 152 -13.23 2.68 -8.36
N VAL A 153 -12.80 3.55 -7.43
CA VAL A 153 -12.22 3.14 -6.14
C VAL A 153 -13.27 2.46 -5.26
N ARG A 154 -14.51 2.98 -5.22
CA ARG A 154 -15.62 2.38 -4.48
C ARG A 154 -15.94 0.99 -5.00
N GLU A 155 -16.05 0.83 -6.32
CA GLU A 155 -16.32 -0.48 -6.94
C GLU A 155 -15.17 -1.48 -6.70
N ALA A 156 -13.91 -1.04 -6.76
CA ALA A 156 -12.77 -1.89 -6.41
C ALA A 156 -12.82 -2.31 -4.94
N SER A 157 -13.17 -1.39 -4.04
CA SER A 157 -13.31 -1.69 -2.60
C SER A 157 -14.45 -2.68 -2.32
N LYS A 158 -15.56 -2.62 -3.09
CA LYS A 158 -16.63 -3.62 -3.00
C LYS A 158 -16.16 -4.99 -3.48
N ARG A 159 -15.42 -5.05 -4.61
CA ARG A 159 -14.84 -6.31 -5.09
C ARG A 159 -13.86 -6.90 -4.07
N ASP A 160 -12.98 -6.08 -3.48
CA ASP A 160 -12.06 -6.47 -2.42
C ASP A 160 -12.81 -7.10 -1.23
N LEU A 161 -13.89 -6.44 -0.76
CA LEU A 161 -14.73 -6.98 0.30
C LEU A 161 -15.32 -8.35 -0.03
N GLN A 162 -15.80 -8.55 -1.26
CA GLN A 162 -16.45 -9.79 -1.66
C GLN A 162 -15.44 -10.92 -1.94
N GLN A 163 -14.30 -10.59 -2.54
CA GLN A 163 -13.34 -11.58 -3.03
C GLN A 163 -12.25 -11.92 -2.01
N ASP A 164 -11.81 -10.93 -1.22
CA ASP A 164 -10.66 -11.08 -0.33
C ASP A 164 -11.04 -11.08 1.15
N TRP A 165 -12.08 -10.32 1.55
CA TRP A 165 -12.47 -10.21 2.96
C TRP A 165 -13.60 -11.15 3.37
N LEU A 166 -14.67 -11.28 2.58
CA LEU A 166 -15.81 -12.15 2.91
C LEU A 166 -15.40 -13.61 3.13
N PRO A 167 -14.51 -14.22 2.32
CA PRO A 167 -14.06 -15.59 2.55
C PRO A 167 -13.42 -15.81 3.92
N LYS A 168 -12.75 -14.77 4.47
CA LYS A 168 -12.07 -14.83 5.78
C LYS A 168 -13.04 -15.01 6.96
N VAL A 169 -14.31 -14.70 6.78
CA VAL A 169 -15.31 -14.83 7.88
C VAL A 169 -15.42 -16.28 8.36
N ASN A 170 -15.41 -17.22 7.43
CA ASN A 170 -15.57 -18.65 7.73
C ASN A 170 -14.23 -19.43 7.70
N ASP A 171 -13.13 -18.78 7.37
CA ASP A 171 -11.81 -19.42 7.31
C ASP A 171 -11.15 -19.41 8.70
N PRO A 172 -10.86 -20.57 9.32
CA PRO A 172 -10.15 -20.64 10.60
C PRO A 172 -8.68 -20.24 10.49
N GLN A 173 -8.11 -20.19 9.28
CA GLN A 173 -6.73 -19.82 9.02
C GLN A 173 -6.59 -18.39 8.47
N ALA A 174 -7.67 -17.58 8.48
CA ALA A 174 -7.75 -16.28 7.84
C ALA A 174 -6.64 -15.30 8.21
N PHE A 175 -6.15 -15.38 9.45
CA PHE A 175 -5.08 -14.52 9.97
C PHE A 175 -3.79 -15.29 10.29
N CYS A 176 -3.64 -16.51 9.74
CA CYS A 176 -2.44 -17.29 9.82
C CYS A 176 -1.62 -17.13 8.53
N ASN A 177 -0.45 -16.52 8.63
CA ASN A 177 0.48 -16.40 7.52
C ASN A 177 1.90 -16.62 8.05
N PRO A 178 2.71 -17.52 7.45
CA PRO A 178 4.05 -17.80 7.92
C PRO A 178 5.02 -16.61 7.85
N ASP A 179 4.75 -15.65 6.96
CA ASP A 179 5.60 -14.47 6.75
C ASP A 179 5.20 -13.27 7.61
N TYR A 180 4.02 -13.29 8.24
CA TYR A 180 3.48 -12.18 9.01
C TYR A 180 2.96 -12.62 10.38
N ASP A 181 3.16 -11.76 11.39
CA ASP A 181 2.52 -11.91 12.69
C ASP A 181 0.98 -11.83 12.54
N SER A 182 0.27 -12.81 13.09
CA SER A 182 -1.20 -12.84 13.12
C SER A 182 -1.80 -11.54 13.69
N SER A 183 -1.17 -10.98 14.71
CA SER A 183 -1.62 -9.72 15.32
C SER A 183 -1.45 -8.53 14.38
N HIS A 184 -0.38 -8.52 13.58
CA HIS A 184 -0.19 -7.53 12.51
C HIS A 184 -1.32 -7.62 11.48
N LEU A 185 -1.64 -8.83 11.02
CA LEU A 185 -2.71 -9.05 10.04
C LEU A 185 -4.08 -8.63 10.59
N GLN A 186 -4.33 -8.84 11.89
CA GLN A 186 -5.56 -8.43 12.55
C GLN A 186 -5.68 -6.89 12.65
N ALA A 187 -4.62 -6.20 13.07
CA ALA A 187 -4.59 -4.75 13.14
C ALA A 187 -4.74 -4.12 11.73
N TYR A 188 -4.02 -4.67 10.75
CA TYR A 188 -4.12 -4.28 9.35
C TYR A 188 -5.57 -4.43 8.82
N ALA A 189 -6.21 -5.57 9.10
CA ALA A 189 -7.59 -5.85 8.69
C ALA A 189 -8.57 -4.82 9.24
N ALA A 190 -8.55 -4.57 10.55
CA ALA A 190 -9.46 -3.62 11.20
C ALA A 190 -9.34 -2.21 10.58
N LEU A 191 -8.10 -1.72 10.41
CA LEU A 191 -7.86 -0.38 9.86
C LEU A 191 -8.13 -0.29 8.34
N THR A 192 -7.93 -1.38 7.60
CA THR A 192 -8.26 -1.44 6.17
C THR A 192 -9.78 -1.43 5.96
N LEU A 193 -10.52 -2.18 6.78
CA LEU A 193 -12.00 -2.16 6.75
C LEU A 193 -12.56 -0.78 7.07
N CYS A 194 -11.94 -0.03 7.99
CA CYS A 194 -12.30 1.38 8.23
C CYS A 194 -12.12 2.22 6.96
N ARG A 195 -11.00 2.08 6.25
CA ARG A 195 -10.77 2.83 4.99
C ARG A 195 -11.76 2.43 3.89
N ILE A 196 -12.09 1.15 3.78
CA ILE A 196 -13.08 0.66 2.81
C ILE A 196 -14.44 1.30 3.11
N LEU A 197 -14.87 1.28 4.37
CA LEU A 197 -16.15 1.87 4.79
C LEU A 197 -16.16 3.39 4.57
N TYR A 198 -15.11 4.09 4.95
CA TYR A 198 -14.97 5.54 4.75
C TYR A 198 -15.17 5.95 3.30
N ARG A 199 -14.52 5.27 2.35
CA ARG A 199 -14.58 5.56 0.90
C ARG A 199 -15.98 5.45 0.31
N GLN A 200 -16.88 4.66 0.93
CA GLN A 200 -18.26 4.55 0.43
C GLN A 200 -19.08 5.79 0.72
N PHE A 201 -18.71 6.58 1.72
CA PHE A 201 -19.45 7.75 2.18
C PHE A 201 -18.77 9.08 1.93
N HIS A 202 -17.52 9.06 1.46
CA HIS A 202 -16.71 10.25 1.21
C HIS A 202 -16.12 10.21 -0.21
N ASP A 203 -15.94 11.40 -0.80
CA ASP A 203 -15.44 11.55 -2.17
C ASP A 203 -13.91 11.59 -2.24
N ASP A 204 -13.25 10.99 -1.27
CA ASP A 204 -11.80 10.88 -1.22
C ASP A 204 -11.32 9.53 -0.64
N VAL A 205 -10.01 9.29 -0.71
CA VAL A 205 -9.34 8.24 0.03
C VAL A 205 -8.61 8.85 1.21
N SER A 206 -8.85 8.28 2.39
CA SER A 206 -8.24 8.77 3.62
C SER A 206 -7.11 7.87 4.12
N SER A 207 -6.32 8.43 5.03
CA SER A 207 -5.40 7.66 5.85
C SER A 207 -6.13 6.68 6.78
N LYS A 208 -5.38 5.69 7.31
CA LYS A 208 -5.91 4.78 8.33
C LYS A 208 -6.49 5.55 9.54
N LYS A 209 -5.80 6.61 9.99
CA LYS A 209 -6.17 7.42 11.16
C LYS A 209 -7.49 8.19 10.94
N VAL A 210 -7.62 8.86 9.79
CA VAL A 210 -8.84 9.62 9.46
C VAL A 210 -10.03 8.69 9.34
N ALA A 211 -9.89 7.58 8.63
CA ALA A 211 -10.95 6.59 8.46
C ALA A 211 -11.35 5.96 9.80
N ALA A 212 -10.37 5.58 10.63
CA ALA A 212 -10.63 5.01 11.96
C ALA A 212 -11.38 5.99 12.87
N ALA A 213 -10.98 7.27 12.88
CA ALA A 213 -11.65 8.30 13.66
C ALA A 213 -13.12 8.45 13.25
N TRP A 214 -13.38 8.52 11.94
CA TRP A 214 -14.74 8.62 11.41
C TRP A 214 -15.60 7.39 11.74
N VAL A 215 -15.05 6.18 11.61
CA VAL A 215 -15.79 4.95 11.95
C VAL A 215 -16.10 4.89 13.44
N LYS A 216 -15.17 5.26 14.32
CA LYS A 216 -15.38 5.32 15.79
C LYS A 216 -16.49 6.30 16.18
N GLU A 217 -16.63 7.38 15.45
CA GLU A 217 -17.70 8.37 15.67
C GLU A 217 -19.04 7.86 15.13
N LYS A 218 -19.06 7.39 13.88
CA LYS A 218 -20.27 6.97 13.17
C LYS A 218 -20.85 5.66 13.69
N TYR A 219 -19.99 4.74 14.15
CA TYR A 219 -20.32 3.38 14.57
C TYR A 219 -19.61 3.05 15.90
N PRO A 220 -20.04 3.64 17.01
CA PRO A 220 -19.33 3.57 18.30
C PRO A 220 -19.22 2.15 18.87
N GLU A 221 -20.06 1.19 18.41
CA GLU A 221 -19.96 -0.23 18.77
C GLU A 221 -18.65 -0.89 18.31
N TRP A 222 -17.93 -0.31 17.35
CA TRP A 222 -16.63 -0.80 16.86
C TRP A 222 -15.43 -0.06 17.46
N ARG A 223 -15.69 0.94 18.31
CA ARG A 223 -14.62 1.79 18.90
C ARG A 223 -13.52 0.98 19.55
N GLU A 224 -13.87 0.03 20.42
CA GLU A 224 -12.89 -0.76 21.17
C GLU A 224 -11.97 -1.58 20.26
N LEU A 225 -12.52 -2.25 19.24
CA LEU A 225 -11.74 -2.98 18.25
C LEU A 225 -10.76 -2.08 17.51
N ILE A 226 -11.25 -0.90 17.07
CA ILE A 226 -10.45 0.05 16.29
C ILE A 226 -9.33 0.64 17.13
N GLU A 227 -9.60 1.03 18.40
CA GLU A 227 -8.58 1.56 19.31
C GLU A 227 -7.50 0.52 19.63
N LYS A 228 -7.85 -0.75 19.81
CA LYS A 228 -6.89 -1.84 19.94
C LYS A 228 -6.01 -1.98 18.69
N ALA A 229 -6.60 -1.88 17.50
CA ALA A 229 -5.86 -1.96 16.25
C ALA A 229 -4.92 -0.74 16.04
N GLU A 230 -5.35 0.48 16.40
CA GLU A 230 -4.54 1.69 16.30
C GLU A 230 -3.37 1.70 17.31
N SER A 231 -3.59 1.15 18.51
CA SER A 231 -2.57 1.09 19.56
C SER A 231 -1.63 -0.11 19.44
N TRP A 232 -1.92 -1.05 18.55
CA TRP A 232 -1.09 -2.24 18.38
C TRP A 232 0.34 -1.89 17.96
N LYS A 233 1.31 -2.63 18.53
CA LYS A 233 2.74 -2.52 18.20
C LYS A 233 3.34 -3.90 17.99
N HIS A 234 4.38 -3.99 17.18
CA HIS A 234 5.12 -5.23 16.97
C HIS A 234 5.57 -5.85 18.29
N GLY A 235 5.38 -7.17 18.41
CA GLY A 235 5.71 -7.93 19.62
C GLY A 235 4.58 -8.03 20.65
N TYR A 236 3.44 -7.36 20.44
CA TYR A 236 2.27 -7.48 21.30
C TYR A 236 1.16 -8.31 20.64
N ALA A 237 0.55 -9.21 21.43
CA ALA A 237 -0.53 -10.03 20.93
C ALA A 237 -1.83 -9.22 20.77
N LEU A 238 -2.43 -9.28 19.57
CA LEU A 238 -3.80 -8.85 19.32
C LEU A 238 -4.65 -10.10 19.11
N LYS A 239 -5.68 -10.30 19.92
CA LYS A 239 -6.56 -11.48 19.89
C LYS A 239 -8.00 -11.07 19.57
N GLU A 240 -8.19 -10.45 18.41
CA GLU A 240 -9.47 -9.86 17.99
C GLU A 240 -10.05 -10.52 16.71
N GLU A 241 -9.60 -11.72 16.37
CA GLU A 241 -10.04 -12.40 15.14
C GLU A 241 -11.57 -12.50 15.05
N ALA A 242 -12.24 -12.91 16.12
CA ALA A 242 -13.69 -13.02 16.14
C ALA A 242 -14.40 -11.66 15.96
N SER A 243 -13.87 -10.60 16.56
CA SER A 243 -14.38 -9.24 16.42
C SER A 243 -14.18 -8.73 14.99
N ILE A 244 -13.03 -9.03 14.38
CA ILE A 244 -12.72 -8.63 12.99
C ILE A 244 -13.66 -9.35 12.00
N LYS A 245 -13.91 -10.65 12.17
CA LYS A 245 -14.87 -11.40 11.33
C LYS A 245 -16.28 -10.81 11.40
N LYS A 246 -16.72 -10.39 12.59
CA LYS A 246 -17.98 -9.65 12.75
C LYS A 246 -17.92 -8.28 12.07
N PHE A 247 -16.80 -7.58 12.16
CA PHE A 247 -16.62 -6.27 11.54
C PHE A 247 -16.62 -6.37 10.01
N ILE A 248 -16.01 -7.42 9.42
CA ILE A 248 -16.12 -7.71 7.97
C ILE A 248 -17.59 -7.80 7.57
N THR A 249 -18.37 -8.64 8.26
CA THR A 249 -19.80 -8.83 7.98
C THR A 249 -20.58 -7.52 8.11
N PHE A 250 -20.28 -6.72 9.14
CA PHE A 250 -20.88 -5.40 9.33
C PHE A 250 -20.56 -4.46 8.16
N VAL A 251 -19.30 -4.33 7.78
CA VAL A 251 -18.88 -3.45 6.67
C VAL A 251 -19.57 -3.85 5.37
N ILE A 252 -19.64 -5.15 5.06
CA ILE A 252 -20.37 -5.66 3.90
C ILE A 252 -21.83 -5.21 3.95
N SER A 253 -22.51 -5.33 5.09
CA SER A 253 -23.92 -4.93 5.25
C SER A 253 -24.20 -3.43 5.06
N LYS A 254 -23.16 -2.59 5.15
CA LYS A 254 -23.27 -1.13 4.96
C LYS A 254 -23.00 -0.68 3.53
N ILE A 255 -22.40 -1.56 2.71
CA ILE A 255 -21.90 -1.23 1.37
C ILE A 255 -22.71 -1.95 0.26
N SER A 256 -23.45 -2.99 0.64
CA SER A 256 -24.31 -3.79 -0.26
C SER A 256 -25.50 -3.00 -0.77
#